data_ac382a9984fbefc64f4338c11eb99c34
#
_entry.id   ac382a9984fbefc64f4338c11eb99c34
#
_cell.length_a   1.000
_cell.length_b   1.000
_cell.length_c   1.000
_cell.angle_alpha   90.00
_cell.angle_beta   90.00
_cell.angle_gamma   90.00
#
_symmetry.space_group_name_H-M   'P 1'
#
loop_
_entity.id
_entity.type
_entity.pdbx_description
1 polymer ?
#
loop_
_entity_poly.entity_id
_entity_poly.type
_entity_poly.pdbx_seq_one_letter_code
_entity_poly.pdbx_strand_id
1 'polypeptide(L)'
;MIPNKYDGVDPYTQKPIMPGETFTYEWTTVEPAVGIYHSHHDAQVQIPDGLFGAFIVGEMPIPDVLKEKGYTQVDKEVTMTLNDSGTIGLSLNGKSFPATEPYTMRLGQVMMVHYQNEGLMGHPMHMHQPVGWIIAKDGVPLLVPQPADTIWVAPGERYTVLYKAVDPGVWAWHCHILSHAEGPQGMFGMVTALIITP
;
A
#
# COMPACT_ATOMS: atom_id res chain seq x y z
N MET A 1 14.23 3.56 -12.24
CA MET A 1 14.70 4.66 -11.35
C MET A 1 14.40 5.98 -12.03
N ILE A 2 13.91 6.99 -11.30
CA ILE A 2 13.62 8.34 -11.83
C ILE A 2 14.96 9.06 -12.05
N PRO A 3 15.16 9.77 -13.20
CA PRO A 3 16.32 10.62 -13.39
C PRO A 3 16.35 11.79 -12.39
N ASN A 4 17.53 12.16 -11.89
CA ASN A 4 17.69 13.22 -10.88
C ASN A 4 16.98 14.54 -11.27
N LYS A 5 16.98 14.94 -12.54
CA LYS A 5 16.26 16.15 -13.02
C LYS A 5 14.74 16.12 -12.79
N TYR A 6 14.18 14.96 -12.42
CA TYR A 6 12.76 14.75 -12.15
C TYR A 6 12.50 14.28 -10.70
N ASP A 7 13.51 14.41 -9.84
CA ASP A 7 13.40 14.03 -8.43
C ASP A 7 12.42 14.91 -7.62
N GLY A 8 12.12 16.09 -8.12
CA GLY A 8 11.05 16.95 -7.58
C GLY A 8 11.44 17.78 -6.35
N VAL A 9 12.70 17.78 -5.95
CA VAL A 9 13.16 18.46 -4.72
C VAL A 9 13.44 19.93 -4.95
N ASP A 10 12.59 20.80 -4.41
CA ASP A 10 12.78 22.26 -4.41
C ASP A 10 13.88 22.67 -3.39
N PRO A 11 14.79 23.57 -3.75
CA PRO A 11 15.09 24.17 -5.06
C PRO A 11 16.14 23.38 -5.87
N TYR A 12 16.54 22.18 -5.42
CA TYR A 12 17.74 21.47 -5.89
C TYR A 12 17.59 20.84 -7.28
N THR A 13 16.49 20.14 -7.53
CA THR A 13 16.28 19.45 -8.80
C THR A 13 15.23 20.12 -9.68
N GLN A 14 14.33 20.88 -9.11
CA GLN A 14 13.36 21.72 -9.82
C GLN A 14 12.85 22.88 -8.94
N LYS A 15 12.16 23.84 -9.56
CA LYS A 15 11.39 24.85 -8.84
C LYS A 15 10.02 24.29 -8.44
N PRO A 16 9.39 24.82 -7.39
CA PRO A 16 8.02 24.42 -7.05
C PRO A 16 7.07 24.71 -8.21
N ILE A 17 6.08 23.87 -8.40
CA ILE A 17 5.01 24.05 -9.36
C ILE A 17 3.97 24.96 -8.68
N MET A 18 3.82 26.19 -9.16
CA MET A 18 2.91 27.16 -8.56
C MET A 18 1.44 26.84 -8.91
N PRO A 19 0.47 27.33 -8.13
CA PRO A 19 -0.95 27.20 -8.45
C PRO A 19 -1.27 27.61 -9.89
N GLY A 20 -1.92 26.72 -10.65
CA GLY A 20 -2.25 26.94 -12.05
C GLY A 20 -1.15 26.57 -13.06
N GLU A 21 0.04 26.20 -12.59
CA GLU A 21 1.13 25.74 -13.44
C GLU A 21 1.06 24.21 -13.66
N THR A 22 1.71 23.78 -14.72
CA THR A 22 1.86 22.35 -15.07
C THR A 22 3.33 22.05 -15.30
N PHE A 23 3.80 20.91 -14.80
CA PHE A 23 5.13 20.38 -15.09
C PHE A 23 5.00 18.97 -15.66
N THR A 24 5.77 18.66 -16.72
CA THR A 24 5.77 17.34 -17.33
C THR A 24 7.01 16.58 -16.90
N TYR A 25 6.78 15.43 -16.28
CA TYR A 25 7.81 14.43 -15.97
C TYR A 25 7.84 13.39 -17.08
N GLU A 26 9.00 13.18 -17.70
CA GLU A 26 9.16 12.25 -18.82
C GLU A 26 10.40 11.38 -18.65
N TRP A 27 10.18 10.08 -18.47
CA TRP A 27 11.27 9.09 -18.44
C TRP A 27 10.75 7.72 -18.86
N THR A 28 11.68 6.82 -19.19
CA THR A 28 11.36 5.42 -19.50
C THR A 28 11.78 4.54 -18.33
N THR A 29 10.87 3.69 -17.89
CA THR A 29 11.16 2.63 -16.91
C THR A 29 11.56 1.37 -17.65
N VAL A 30 12.55 0.64 -17.13
CA VAL A 30 13.07 -0.58 -17.77
C VAL A 30 12.77 -1.85 -16.99
N GLU A 31 12.28 -1.72 -15.74
CA GLU A 31 12.03 -2.83 -14.84
C GLU A 31 10.68 -2.64 -14.12
N PRO A 32 10.01 -3.74 -13.74
CA PRO A 32 8.88 -3.64 -12.83
C PRO A 32 9.27 -2.91 -11.55
N ALA A 33 8.41 -2.02 -11.08
CA ALA A 33 8.66 -1.26 -9.87
C ALA A 33 7.35 -0.93 -9.15
N VAL A 34 7.41 -0.91 -7.83
CA VAL A 34 6.36 -0.38 -6.96
C VAL A 34 6.91 0.85 -6.25
N GLY A 35 6.44 2.00 -6.67
CA GLY A 35 6.83 3.30 -6.15
C GLY A 35 5.63 4.07 -5.60
N ILE A 36 5.94 5.23 -5.06
CA ILE A 36 4.99 6.26 -4.66
C ILE A 36 5.38 7.57 -5.34
N TYR A 37 4.42 8.44 -5.53
CA TYR A 37 4.68 9.84 -5.84
C TYR A 37 3.96 10.71 -4.82
N HIS A 38 4.59 11.79 -4.42
CA HIS A 38 4.04 12.72 -3.45
C HIS A 38 4.64 14.12 -3.60
N SER A 39 4.03 15.11 -2.97
CA SER A 39 4.62 16.45 -2.90
C SER A 39 5.95 16.43 -2.13
N HIS A 40 6.92 17.22 -2.61
CA HIS A 40 8.17 17.49 -1.88
C HIS A 40 8.31 18.96 -1.50
N HIS A 41 7.20 19.72 -1.54
CA HIS A 41 7.10 21.10 -1.08
C HIS A 41 6.11 21.16 0.08
N ASP A 42 6.56 21.64 1.25
CA ASP A 42 5.78 21.58 2.51
C ASP A 42 5.19 20.17 2.77
N ALA A 43 6.04 19.17 2.59
CA ALA A 43 5.65 17.77 2.48
C ALA A 43 4.93 17.25 3.74
N GLN A 44 5.33 17.71 4.93
CA GLN A 44 4.70 17.31 6.20
C GLN A 44 3.23 17.76 6.33
N VAL A 45 2.78 18.69 5.49
CA VAL A 45 1.39 19.14 5.40
C VAL A 45 0.73 18.55 4.16
N GLN A 46 1.37 18.72 2.99
CA GLN A 46 0.74 18.37 1.72
C GLN A 46 0.58 16.86 1.51
N ILE A 47 1.50 16.04 1.99
CA ILE A 47 1.36 14.58 1.89
C ILE A 47 0.17 14.10 2.73
N PRO A 48 0.11 14.34 4.05
CA PRO A 48 -1.04 13.91 4.84
C PRO A 48 -2.39 14.47 4.38
N ASP A 49 -2.39 15.63 3.72
CA ASP A 49 -3.59 16.21 3.12
C ASP A 49 -3.97 15.60 1.76
N GLY A 50 -3.21 14.59 1.27
CA GLY A 50 -3.59 13.76 0.14
C GLY A 50 -2.81 13.99 -1.15
N LEU A 51 -1.72 14.79 -1.15
CA LEU A 51 -0.86 14.95 -2.33
C LEU A 51 0.13 13.79 -2.48
N PHE A 52 -0.40 12.58 -2.65
CA PHE A 52 0.33 11.35 -2.85
C PHE A 52 -0.42 10.38 -3.76
N GLY A 53 0.27 9.35 -4.25
CA GLY A 53 -0.35 8.24 -4.95
C GLY A 53 0.60 7.10 -5.22
N ALA A 54 0.04 5.96 -5.64
CA ALA A 54 0.79 4.79 -6.06
C ALA A 54 1.39 5.01 -7.45
N PHE A 55 2.60 4.51 -7.64
CA PHE A 55 3.28 4.48 -8.92
C PHE A 55 3.77 3.07 -9.21
N ILE A 56 2.98 2.32 -9.99
CA ILE A 56 3.26 0.92 -10.30
C ILE A 56 3.65 0.79 -11.78
N VAL A 57 4.72 0.07 -12.03
CA VAL A 57 5.24 -0.18 -13.38
C VAL A 57 5.43 -1.67 -13.58
N GLY A 58 4.77 -2.22 -14.61
CA GLY A 58 4.80 -3.65 -14.91
C GLY A 58 4.17 -4.50 -13.82
N GLU A 59 4.49 -5.79 -13.82
CA GLU A 59 3.95 -6.77 -12.87
C GLU A 59 5.06 -7.27 -11.95
N MET A 60 4.84 -7.25 -10.63
CA MET A 60 5.76 -7.85 -9.67
C MET A 60 5.70 -9.38 -9.82
N PRO A 61 6.83 -10.07 -10.11
CA PRO A 61 6.82 -11.50 -10.36
C PRO A 61 6.50 -12.29 -9.09
N ILE A 62 5.72 -13.36 -9.25
CA ILE A 62 5.49 -14.34 -8.18
C ILE A 62 6.76 -15.20 -8.05
N PRO A 63 7.38 -15.28 -6.85
CA PRO A 63 8.54 -16.14 -6.62
C PRO A 63 8.22 -17.63 -6.87
N ASP A 64 9.16 -18.38 -7.48
CA ASP A 64 8.91 -19.79 -7.87
C ASP A 64 8.56 -20.68 -6.68
N VAL A 65 9.17 -20.45 -5.52
CA VAL A 65 8.84 -21.18 -4.28
C VAL A 65 7.38 -21.02 -3.85
N LEU A 66 6.73 -19.93 -4.23
CA LEU A 66 5.30 -19.71 -3.97
C LEU A 66 4.42 -20.29 -5.07
N LYS A 67 4.91 -20.39 -6.31
CA LYS A 67 4.20 -21.11 -7.37
C LYS A 67 4.02 -22.58 -7.00
N GLU A 68 5.04 -23.20 -6.39
CA GLU A 68 4.96 -24.58 -5.87
C GLU A 68 3.93 -24.72 -4.73
N LYS A 69 3.61 -23.65 -4.02
CA LYS A 69 2.55 -23.58 -2.98
C LYS A 69 1.18 -23.19 -3.56
N GLY A 70 1.06 -23.13 -4.89
CA GLY A 70 -0.19 -22.85 -5.60
C GLY A 70 -0.52 -21.35 -5.73
N TYR A 71 0.47 -20.46 -5.61
CA TYR A 71 0.35 -19.04 -6.01
C TYR A 71 0.78 -18.92 -7.47
N THR A 72 -0.06 -19.38 -8.39
CA THR A 72 0.32 -19.52 -9.81
C THR A 72 0.01 -18.31 -10.66
N GLN A 73 -0.92 -17.48 -10.23
CA GLN A 73 -1.33 -16.25 -10.91
C GLN A 73 -1.84 -15.22 -9.88
N VAL A 74 -1.88 -13.97 -10.26
CA VAL A 74 -2.53 -12.89 -9.50
C VAL A 74 -3.92 -12.69 -10.10
N ASP A 75 -4.97 -12.92 -9.31
CA ASP A 75 -6.36 -12.72 -9.74
C ASP A 75 -6.83 -11.29 -9.46
N LYS A 76 -6.22 -10.64 -8.48
CA LYS A 76 -6.53 -9.26 -8.09
C LYS A 76 -5.27 -8.56 -7.61
N GLU A 77 -5.04 -7.36 -8.11
CA GLU A 77 -3.97 -6.46 -7.65
C GLU A 77 -4.58 -5.20 -7.07
N VAL A 78 -4.11 -4.80 -5.89
CA VAL A 78 -4.64 -3.63 -5.16
C VAL A 78 -3.51 -2.84 -4.52
N THR A 79 -3.70 -1.54 -4.40
CA THR A 79 -2.88 -0.67 -3.57
C THR A 79 -3.59 -0.36 -2.28
N MET A 80 -2.83 -0.28 -1.18
CA MET A 80 -3.33 0.16 0.11
C MET A 80 -2.41 1.25 0.65
N THR A 81 -2.82 2.49 0.45
CA THR A 81 -2.12 3.65 0.99
C THR A 81 -2.59 3.92 2.40
N LEU A 82 -1.63 3.98 3.32
CA LEU A 82 -1.82 4.25 4.75
C LEU A 82 -1.57 5.72 5.00
N ASN A 83 -2.45 6.37 5.77
CA ASN A 83 -2.27 7.74 6.24
C ASN A 83 -2.86 7.89 7.65
N ASP A 84 -2.29 8.78 8.46
CA ASP A 84 -2.68 8.98 9.87
C ASP A 84 -2.84 10.45 10.24
N SER A 85 -2.62 11.37 9.31
CA SER A 85 -2.49 12.79 9.60
C SER A 85 -3.20 13.66 8.57
N GLY A 86 -3.08 14.98 8.73
CA GLY A 86 -3.73 15.96 7.88
C GLY A 86 -5.25 15.95 8.01
N THR A 87 -5.93 16.49 7.02
CA THR A 87 -7.39 16.57 6.98
C THR A 87 -8.06 15.22 6.74
N ILE A 88 -7.34 14.26 6.15
CA ILE A 88 -7.83 12.90 5.89
C ILE A 88 -7.79 12.06 7.17
N GLY A 89 -6.73 12.19 7.97
CA GLY A 89 -6.54 11.45 9.21
C GLY A 89 -6.29 9.95 9.01
N LEU A 90 -6.66 9.16 10.00
CA LEU A 90 -6.53 7.70 10.00
C LEU A 90 -7.32 7.07 8.87
N SER A 91 -6.63 6.61 7.82
CA SER A 91 -7.29 6.17 6.61
C SER A 91 -6.55 5.08 5.84
N LEU A 92 -7.31 4.32 5.06
CA LEU A 92 -6.85 3.38 4.03
C LEU A 92 -7.37 3.90 2.69
N ASN A 93 -6.46 4.19 1.75
CA ASN A 93 -6.79 4.79 0.45
C ASN A 93 -7.64 6.08 0.58
N GLY A 94 -7.32 6.93 1.57
CA GLY A 94 -8.02 8.19 1.83
C GLY A 94 -9.41 8.07 2.43
N LYS A 95 -9.81 6.86 2.89
CA LYS A 95 -11.10 6.61 3.54
C LYS A 95 -10.90 6.03 4.94
N SER A 96 -11.71 6.49 5.88
CA SER A 96 -11.77 6.00 7.26
C SER A 96 -12.98 5.09 7.43
N PHE A 97 -12.83 3.96 8.15
CA PHE A 97 -13.97 3.08 8.43
C PHE A 97 -15.11 3.85 9.14
N PRO A 98 -16.40 3.67 8.75
CA PRO A 98 -16.92 2.60 7.88
C PRO A 98 -16.97 2.94 6.38
N ALA A 99 -16.35 4.04 5.92
CA ALA A 99 -16.35 4.43 4.51
C ALA A 99 -15.27 3.68 3.68
N THR A 100 -14.39 2.87 4.31
CA THR A 100 -13.45 2.00 3.62
C THR A 100 -14.19 0.92 2.81
N GLU A 101 -13.66 0.59 1.62
CA GLU A 101 -14.24 -0.46 0.79
C GLU A 101 -13.68 -1.83 1.20
N PRO A 102 -14.53 -2.86 1.42
CA PRO A 102 -14.06 -4.21 1.62
C PRO A 102 -13.53 -4.80 0.31
N TYR A 103 -12.56 -5.69 0.43
CA TYR A 103 -12.04 -6.46 -0.69
C TYR A 103 -12.73 -7.82 -0.78
N THR A 104 -12.97 -8.31 -1.99
CA THR A 104 -13.63 -9.62 -2.22
C THR A 104 -12.73 -10.55 -3.01
N MET A 105 -12.71 -11.82 -2.63
CA MET A 105 -12.04 -12.91 -3.33
C MET A 105 -12.94 -14.15 -3.35
N ARG A 106 -12.74 -15.02 -4.34
CA ARG A 106 -13.25 -16.39 -4.29
C ARG A 106 -12.22 -17.32 -3.68
N LEU A 107 -12.67 -18.40 -3.06
CA LEU A 107 -11.78 -19.44 -2.54
C LEU A 107 -10.76 -19.88 -3.60
N GLY A 108 -9.49 -19.92 -3.23
CA GLY A 108 -8.37 -20.28 -4.10
C GLY A 108 -7.74 -19.13 -4.87
N GLN A 109 -8.40 -17.99 -5.03
CA GLN A 109 -7.82 -16.81 -5.69
C GLN A 109 -6.64 -16.24 -4.93
N VAL A 110 -5.75 -15.56 -5.66
CA VAL A 110 -4.59 -14.85 -5.12
C VAL A 110 -4.74 -13.35 -5.36
N MET A 111 -4.59 -12.59 -4.29
CA MET A 111 -4.54 -11.13 -4.32
C MET A 111 -3.12 -10.65 -4.05
N MET A 112 -2.62 -9.74 -4.88
CA MET A 112 -1.40 -8.98 -4.65
C MET A 112 -1.76 -7.63 -4.07
N VAL A 113 -1.16 -7.31 -2.93
CA VAL A 113 -1.38 -6.03 -2.22
C VAL A 113 -0.08 -5.26 -2.18
N HIS A 114 -0.12 -4.02 -2.62
CA HIS A 114 0.97 -3.06 -2.45
C HIS A 114 0.61 -2.12 -1.31
N TYR A 115 1.15 -2.40 -0.13
CA TYR A 115 1.11 -1.45 0.99
C TYR A 115 2.07 -0.32 0.72
N GLN A 116 1.67 0.89 1.03
CA GLN A 116 2.52 2.07 1.01
C GLN A 116 2.10 3.03 2.12
N ASN A 117 3.06 3.58 2.85
CA ASN A 117 2.75 4.46 3.96
C ASN A 117 3.15 5.91 3.64
N GLU A 118 2.15 6.75 3.51
CA GLU A 118 2.26 8.19 3.30
C GLU A 118 1.92 9.00 4.57
N GLY A 119 1.66 8.30 5.68
CA GLY A 119 1.44 8.90 6.99
C GLY A 119 2.75 9.29 7.67
N LEU A 120 2.63 9.88 8.84
CA LEU A 120 3.75 10.33 9.68
C LEU A 120 4.20 9.29 10.70
N MET A 121 3.42 8.22 10.89
CA MET A 121 3.70 7.12 11.80
C MET A 121 3.80 5.78 11.06
N GLY A 122 4.48 4.81 11.66
CA GLY A 122 4.46 3.43 11.18
C GLY A 122 3.15 2.72 11.55
N HIS A 123 2.68 1.83 10.68
CA HIS A 123 1.44 1.09 10.85
C HIS A 123 1.66 -0.42 10.74
N PRO A 124 1.44 -1.20 11.82
CA PRO A 124 1.40 -2.66 11.74
C PRO A 124 0.06 -3.11 11.15
N MET A 125 0.05 -3.40 9.86
CA MET A 125 -1.15 -3.86 9.15
C MET A 125 -1.35 -5.35 9.37
N HIS A 126 -2.44 -5.70 10.04
CA HIS A 126 -2.80 -7.08 10.40
C HIS A 126 -3.99 -7.57 9.57
N MET A 127 -3.81 -8.73 8.97
CA MET A 127 -4.86 -9.50 8.30
C MET A 127 -5.18 -10.74 9.13
N HIS A 128 -6.44 -10.89 9.56
CA HIS A 128 -6.85 -12.06 10.36
C HIS A 128 -6.67 -13.36 9.58
N GLN A 129 -7.09 -13.41 8.32
CA GLN A 129 -6.89 -14.50 7.37
C GLN A 129 -6.98 -13.97 5.94
N PRO A 130 -6.20 -14.51 5.02
CA PRO A 130 -5.11 -15.48 5.18
C PRO A 130 -3.78 -14.81 5.62
N VAL A 131 -2.82 -15.62 6.05
CA VAL A 131 -1.43 -15.16 6.23
C VAL A 131 -0.85 -14.73 4.87
N GLY A 132 -0.23 -13.55 4.84
CA GLY A 132 0.39 -13.00 3.65
C GLY A 132 1.83 -13.48 3.45
N TRP A 133 2.30 -13.45 2.20
CA TRP A 133 3.70 -13.63 1.84
C TRP A 133 4.28 -12.33 1.33
N ILE A 134 5.19 -11.73 2.09
CA ILE A 134 5.94 -10.55 1.63
C ILE A 134 6.90 -11.02 0.53
N ILE A 135 6.78 -10.48 -0.67
CA ILE A 135 7.60 -10.84 -1.83
C ILE A 135 8.51 -9.72 -2.30
N ALA A 136 8.22 -8.47 -1.91
CA ALA A 136 9.09 -7.33 -2.21
C ALA A 136 9.00 -6.27 -1.12
N LYS A 137 10.10 -5.52 -0.94
CA LYS A 137 10.18 -4.31 -0.12
C LYS A 137 10.72 -3.16 -0.96
N ASP A 138 10.09 -1.98 -0.86
CA ASP A 138 10.45 -0.75 -1.58
C ASP A 138 10.61 -0.96 -3.10
N GLY A 139 9.76 -1.84 -3.67
CA GLY A 139 9.78 -2.20 -5.08
C GLY A 139 10.87 -3.21 -5.46
N VAL A 140 11.69 -3.67 -4.50
CA VAL A 140 12.76 -4.65 -4.74
C VAL A 140 12.31 -6.04 -4.30
N PRO A 141 12.30 -7.05 -5.22
CA PRO A 141 11.96 -8.41 -4.88
C PRO A 141 12.86 -8.97 -3.77
N LEU A 142 12.27 -9.69 -2.81
CA LEU A 142 13.03 -10.42 -1.79
C LEU A 142 13.59 -11.71 -2.36
N LEU A 143 14.82 -12.04 -1.96
CA LEU A 143 15.45 -13.33 -2.31
C LEU A 143 14.66 -14.52 -1.73
N VAL A 144 14.08 -14.32 -0.55
CA VAL A 144 13.26 -15.33 0.13
C VAL A 144 11.96 -14.66 0.59
N PRO A 145 10.78 -15.10 0.10
CA PRO A 145 9.50 -14.62 0.59
C PRO A 145 9.33 -14.89 2.08
N GLN A 146 8.73 -13.94 2.80
CA GLN A 146 8.53 -14.03 4.24
C GLN A 146 7.04 -14.10 4.58
N PRO A 147 6.57 -15.12 5.33
CA PRO A 147 5.20 -15.17 5.79
C PRO A 147 4.99 -14.15 6.91
N ALA A 148 3.88 -13.43 6.88
CA ALA A 148 3.49 -12.51 7.94
C ALA A 148 1.96 -12.34 7.96
N ASP A 149 1.38 -12.26 9.16
CA ASP A 149 0.00 -11.84 9.37
C ASP A 149 -0.07 -10.35 9.74
N THR A 150 1.04 -9.82 10.28
CA THR A 150 1.18 -8.42 10.67
C THR A 150 2.44 -7.84 10.07
N ILE A 151 2.30 -6.76 9.31
CA ILE A 151 3.38 -6.15 8.55
C ILE A 151 3.57 -4.71 9.02
N TRP A 152 4.71 -4.42 9.63
CA TRP A 152 5.08 -3.05 9.99
C TRP A 152 5.47 -2.27 8.74
N VAL A 153 4.72 -1.24 8.41
CA VAL A 153 5.00 -0.34 7.29
C VAL A 153 5.38 1.02 7.85
N ALA A 154 6.66 1.36 7.82
CA ALA A 154 7.15 2.67 8.26
C ALA A 154 6.84 3.77 7.23
N PRO A 155 6.86 5.05 7.60
CA PRO A 155 6.68 6.16 6.67
C PRO A 155 7.63 6.04 5.46
N GLY A 156 7.08 6.13 4.23
CA GLY A 156 7.80 5.97 2.97
C GLY A 156 8.09 4.52 2.57
N GLU A 157 7.93 3.52 3.44
CA GLU A 157 8.10 2.11 3.07
C GLU A 157 6.95 1.58 2.22
N ARG A 158 7.28 0.61 1.37
CA ARG A 158 6.34 -0.12 0.52
C ARG A 158 6.61 -1.61 0.61
N TYR A 159 5.54 -2.40 0.73
CA TYR A 159 5.61 -3.86 0.72
C TYR A 159 4.66 -4.43 -0.32
N THR A 160 5.14 -5.39 -1.10
CA THR A 160 4.28 -6.20 -1.96
C THR A 160 4.05 -7.55 -1.30
N VAL A 161 2.78 -7.90 -1.12
CA VAL A 161 2.34 -9.07 -0.36
C VAL A 161 1.33 -9.87 -1.15
N LEU A 162 1.49 -11.19 -1.18
CA LEU A 162 0.53 -12.13 -1.77
C LEU A 162 -0.35 -12.75 -0.69
N TYR A 163 -1.66 -12.70 -0.89
CA TYR A 163 -2.67 -13.35 -0.07
C TYR A 163 -3.44 -14.37 -0.92
N LYS A 164 -3.59 -15.61 -0.45
CA LYS A 164 -4.41 -16.64 -1.10
C LYS A 164 -5.65 -16.92 -0.26
N ALA A 165 -6.82 -16.82 -0.86
CA ALA A 165 -8.09 -17.11 -0.21
C ALA A 165 -8.17 -18.60 0.15
N VAL A 166 -8.20 -18.94 1.45
CA VAL A 166 -8.13 -20.31 1.94
C VAL A 166 -9.34 -20.74 2.76
N ASP A 167 -10.09 -19.77 3.32
CA ASP A 167 -11.24 -20.07 4.17
C ASP A 167 -12.35 -19.04 3.92
N PRO A 168 -13.56 -19.43 3.49
CA PRO A 168 -14.67 -18.54 3.27
C PRO A 168 -15.10 -17.82 4.55
N GLY A 169 -15.39 -16.51 4.45
CA GLY A 169 -15.79 -15.70 5.60
C GLY A 169 -15.51 -14.23 5.40
N VAL A 170 -15.76 -13.46 6.44
CA VAL A 170 -15.44 -12.02 6.51
C VAL A 170 -14.29 -11.86 7.50
N TRP A 171 -13.14 -11.46 7.00
CA TRP A 171 -11.90 -11.37 7.75
C TRP A 171 -11.51 -9.92 7.98
N ALA A 172 -11.33 -9.52 9.22
CA ALA A 172 -10.91 -8.17 9.57
C ALA A 172 -9.48 -7.90 9.07
N TRP A 173 -9.28 -6.69 8.58
CA TRP A 173 -8.00 -6.20 8.09
C TRP A 173 -7.79 -4.78 8.60
N HIS A 174 -6.83 -4.58 9.48
CA HIS A 174 -6.73 -3.31 10.22
C HIS A 174 -5.31 -3.00 10.68
N CYS A 175 -5.07 -1.74 11.04
CA CYS A 175 -3.87 -1.34 11.78
C CYS A 175 -3.92 -1.93 13.20
N HIS A 176 -2.83 -2.55 13.67
CA HIS A 176 -2.77 -3.14 15.00
C HIS A 176 -2.28 -2.16 16.09
N ILE A 177 -2.13 -0.88 15.78
CA ILE A 177 -2.20 0.18 16.79
C ILE A 177 -3.68 0.38 17.07
N LEU A 178 -4.16 -0.16 18.19
CA LEU A 178 -5.61 -0.29 18.43
C LEU A 178 -6.34 1.05 18.45
N SER A 179 -5.70 2.11 18.93
CA SER A 179 -6.25 3.47 18.87
C SER A 179 -6.43 4.02 17.43
N HIS A 180 -5.93 3.31 16.41
CA HIS A 180 -6.15 3.65 15.00
C HIS A 180 -7.31 2.86 14.37
N ALA A 181 -7.85 1.87 15.08
CA ALA A 181 -8.81 0.92 14.56
C ALA A 181 -10.06 0.75 15.43
N GLU A 182 -9.98 1.03 16.70
CA GLU A 182 -11.07 0.82 17.65
C GLU A 182 -11.11 1.90 18.73
N GLY A 183 -12.32 2.27 19.14
CA GLY A 183 -12.60 3.20 20.23
C GLY A 183 -13.83 2.78 21.02
N PRO A 184 -14.26 3.57 22.00
CA PRO A 184 -15.43 3.25 22.86
C PRO A 184 -16.74 3.01 22.09
N GLN A 185 -16.83 3.48 20.85
CA GLN A 185 -18.02 3.35 19.99
C GLN A 185 -17.88 2.24 18.94
N GLY A 186 -16.81 1.44 19.00
CA GLY A 186 -16.50 0.36 18.05
C GLY A 186 -15.38 0.72 17.07
N MET A 187 -15.36 0.02 15.93
CA MET A 187 -14.31 0.17 14.92
C MET A 187 -14.42 1.51 14.19
N PHE A 188 -13.26 2.09 13.87
CA PHE A 188 -13.13 3.31 13.06
C PHE A 188 -11.74 3.35 12.40
N GLY A 189 -11.46 4.38 11.60
CA GLY A 189 -10.12 4.67 11.11
C GLY A 189 -9.59 3.63 10.13
N MET A 190 -8.43 3.05 10.45
CA MET A 190 -7.65 2.18 9.56
C MET A 190 -8.14 0.73 9.62
N VAL A 191 -9.39 0.51 9.26
CA VAL A 191 -10.06 -0.80 9.24
C VAL A 191 -10.73 -1.04 7.89
N THR A 192 -10.62 -2.24 7.38
CA THR A 192 -11.38 -2.78 6.25
C THR A 192 -11.64 -4.27 6.46
N ALA A 193 -12.13 -4.97 5.46
CA ALA A 193 -12.35 -6.41 5.51
C ALA A 193 -11.94 -7.09 4.20
N LEU A 194 -11.56 -8.36 4.30
CA LEU A 194 -11.50 -9.28 3.18
C LEU A 194 -12.68 -10.23 3.27
N ILE A 195 -13.50 -10.28 2.23
CA ILE A 195 -14.63 -11.19 2.08
C ILE A 195 -14.23 -12.32 1.13
N ILE A 196 -14.17 -13.53 1.65
CA ILE A 196 -13.88 -14.74 0.85
C ILE A 196 -15.19 -15.48 0.64
N THR A 197 -15.56 -15.65 -0.62
CA THR A 197 -16.74 -16.45 -1.03
C THR A 197 -16.30 -17.83 -1.49
N PRO A 198 -17.18 -18.86 -1.41
CA PRO A 198 -16.94 -20.18 -1.99
C PRO A 198 -16.59 -20.16 -3.47
#